data_9751f16c1e0363eaf44e350f6506f914
#
_entry.id   9751f16c1e0363eaf44e350f6506f914
#
_cell.length_a   1.000
_cell.length_b   1.000
_cell.length_c   1.000
_cell.angle_alpha   90.00
_cell.angle_beta   90.00
_cell.angle_gamma   90.00
#
_symmetry.space_group_name_H-M   'P 1'
#
loop_
_entity.id
_entity.type
_entity.pdbx_description
1 polymer ?
#
loop_
_entity_poly.entity_id
_entity_poly.type
_entity_poly.pdbx_seq_one_letter_code
_entity_poly.pdbx_strand_id
1 'polypeptide(L)'
;MAALTKGRDGREMTEIGFLRDAGAIAFSDVFRVSTDAKAITRAMAYAKSLGALVVCHPQDPGLSGGASATSGKFASLRGIPAVSPMAERMGLERDLALVEMTGVRYHADQITTARALPALARAKAAGLDVTAGTSIHHLTLNEFDVGDYRTFFKVTPPLRSEQDRLAMVAAVADGTIDVISSFHTPADEESKRLPFEEAAPGAVALETFLPAAMRLYHAGHLDLPSLFRAMALNPANRLGLPQGRLKLQAPADLILFDPDAPFLMDRFTLRSKSKNTPFDGARMEGKVLATWVGGTQVFAAEQ
;
A
#
# COMPACT_ATOMS: atom_id res chain seq x y z
N MET A 1 7.42 12.59 -0.60
CA MET A 1 8.09 11.97 0.56
C MET A 1 9.60 12.03 0.36
N ALA A 2 10.37 12.15 1.47
CA ALA A 2 11.82 12.13 1.45
C ALA A 2 12.36 10.89 2.20
N ALA A 3 13.65 10.59 2.03
CA ALA A 3 14.28 9.49 2.73
C ALA A 3 14.38 9.77 4.24
N LEU A 4 14.13 8.78 5.07
CA LEU A 4 14.30 8.86 6.52
C LEU A 4 15.78 8.76 6.89
N THR A 5 16.51 7.86 6.21
CA THR A 5 17.95 7.68 6.41
C THR A 5 18.72 7.96 5.12
N LYS A 6 20.01 8.37 5.26
CA LYS A 6 20.90 8.64 4.12
C LYS A 6 21.06 7.38 3.28
N GLY A 7 20.90 7.52 1.97
CA GLY A 7 20.90 6.38 1.04
C GLY A 7 19.82 5.32 1.31
N ARG A 8 18.92 5.56 2.26
CA ARG A 8 17.91 4.61 2.76
C ARG A 8 18.56 3.32 3.28
N ASP A 9 19.70 3.44 3.96
CA ASP A 9 20.48 2.31 4.46
C ASP A 9 20.15 1.92 5.91
N GLY A 10 19.29 2.72 6.57
CA GLY A 10 18.83 2.48 7.95
C GLY A 10 19.86 2.79 9.04
N ARG A 11 20.98 3.46 8.73
CA ARG A 11 22.09 3.68 9.67
C ARG A 11 22.18 5.12 10.16
N GLU A 12 22.09 6.08 9.25
CA GLU A 12 22.25 7.49 9.56
C GLU A 12 21.01 8.27 9.09
N MET A 13 20.36 9.02 9.98
CA MET A 13 19.20 9.83 9.61
C MET A 13 19.59 10.94 8.63
N THR A 14 18.63 11.34 7.79
CA THR A 14 18.74 12.52 6.91
C THR A 14 18.53 13.81 7.69
N GLU A 15 18.79 14.92 7.04
CA GLU A 15 18.49 16.26 7.56
C GLU A 15 16.98 16.55 7.42
N ILE A 16 16.16 15.88 8.25
CA ILE A 16 14.70 15.92 8.19
C ILE A 16 14.16 17.37 8.20
N GLY A 17 14.78 18.26 8.99
CA GLY A 17 14.38 19.68 9.06
C GLY A 17 14.51 20.37 7.70
N PHE A 18 15.68 20.29 7.07
CA PHE A 18 15.90 20.91 5.75
C PHE A 18 15.03 20.30 4.66
N LEU A 19 14.84 18.96 4.69
CA LEU A 19 13.98 18.30 3.72
C LEU A 19 12.50 18.71 3.89
N ARG A 20 12.05 18.92 5.14
CA ARG A 20 10.71 19.43 5.41
C ARG A 20 10.56 20.88 4.91
N ASP A 21 11.53 21.72 5.16
CA ASP A 21 11.52 23.12 4.70
C ASP A 21 11.54 23.20 3.16
N ALA A 22 12.13 22.19 2.50
CA ALA A 22 12.05 21.99 1.04
C ALA A 22 10.72 21.38 0.56
N GLY A 23 9.74 21.14 1.45
CA GLY A 23 8.40 20.69 1.10
C GLY A 23 8.14 19.18 1.31
N ALA A 24 9.03 18.44 1.96
CA ALA A 24 8.75 17.04 2.30
C ALA A 24 7.69 16.94 3.40
N ILE A 25 6.61 16.20 3.16
CA ILE A 25 5.48 16.03 4.08
C ILE A 25 5.52 14.70 4.85
N ALA A 26 6.34 13.75 4.42
CA ALA A 26 6.54 12.46 5.08
C ALA A 26 7.94 11.90 4.76
N PHE A 27 8.43 10.99 5.62
CA PHE A 27 9.77 10.43 5.56
C PHE A 27 9.72 8.91 5.58
N SER A 28 10.43 8.25 4.64
CA SER A 28 10.36 6.81 4.47
C SER A 28 11.65 6.26 3.81
N ASP A 29 12.06 5.08 4.22
CA ASP A 29 13.07 4.31 3.48
C ASP A 29 12.43 3.26 2.54
N VAL A 30 11.12 3.37 2.33
CA VAL A 30 10.31 2.51 1.46
C VAL A 30 10.42 1.05 1.91
N PHE A 31 10.94 0.15 1.07
CA PHE A 31 11.06 -1.29 1.37
C PHE A 31 12.32 -1.66 2.16
N ARG A 32 13.21 -0.71 2.41
CA ARG A 32 14.43 -0.98 3.18
C ARG A 32 14.15 -0.86 4.65
N VAL A 33 14.00 -2.00 5.30
CA VAL A 33 13.77 -2.05 6.75
C VAL A 33 15.11 -1.93 7.46
N SER A 34 15.28 -0.90 8.28
CA SER A 34 16.46 -0.78 9.14
C SER A 34 16.46 -1.85 10.23
N THR A 35 17.62 -2.46 10.45
CA THR A 35 17.87 -3.34 11.59
C THR A 35 18.42 -2.61 12.81
N ASP A 36 18.89 -1.37 12.64
CA ASP A 36 19.44 -0.56 13.72
C ASP A 36 18.32 0.21 14.43
N ALA A 37 17.76 -0.40 15.49
CA ALA A 37 16.73 0.21 16.31
C ALA A 37 17.17 1.56 16.92
N LYS A 38 18.46 1.75 17.22
CA LYS A 38 18.98 3.01 17.78
C LYS A 38 18.96 4.13 16.73
N ALA A 39 19.35 3.83 15.49
CA ALA A 39 19.30 4.80 14.40
C ALA A 39 17.86 5.23 14.10
N ILE A 40 16.93 4.28 14.02
CA ILE A 40 15.50 4.56 13.79
C ILE A 40 14.88 5.34 14.95
N THR A 41 15.19 4.97 16.21
CA THR A 41 14.68 5.72 17.37
C THR A 41 15.11 7.18 17.34
N ARG A 42 16.37 7.46 16.98
CA ARG A 42 16.86 8.83 16.85
C ARG A 42 16.14 9.59 15.74
N ALA A 43 15.96 8.96 14.57
CA ALA A 43 15.23 9.54 13.45
C ALA A 43 13.78 9.83 13.82
N MET A 44 13.08 8.90 14.50
CA MET A 44 11.71 9.08 14.97
C MET A 44 11.59 10.18 16.02
N ALA A 45 12.51 10.26 16.99
CA ALA A 45 12.51 11.31 17.99
C ALA A 45 12.73 12.71 17.38
N TYR A 46 13.65 12.80 16.40
CA TYR A 46 13.86 14.06 15.67
C TYR A 46 12.65 14.40 14.77
N ALA A 47 12.09 13.44 14.06
CA ALA A 47 10.87 13.63 13.29
C ALA A 47 9.70 14.13 14.17
N LYS A 48 9.56 13.57 15.38
CA LYS A 48 8.56 14.01 16.37
C LYS A 48 8.72 15.49 16.72
N SER A 49 9.94 15.95 17.00
CA SER A 49 10.20 17.37 17.36
C SER A 49 9.79 18.35 16.26
N LEU A 50 9.74 17.87 15.02
CA LEU A 50 9.32 18.63 13.85
C LEU A 50 7.85 18.40 13.44
N GLY A 51 7.10 17.53 14.14
CA GLY A 51 5.75 17.13 13.74
C GLY A 51 5.68 16.33 12.43
N ALA A 52 6.81 15.79 11.99
CA ALA A 52 6.92 15.06 10.72
C ALA A 52 6.30 13.66 10.81
N LEU A 53 5.74 13.19 9.70
CA LEU A 53 5.20 11.83 9.56
C LEU A 53 6.30 10.86 9.12
N VAL A 54 6.46 9.77 9.86
CA VAL A 54 7.32 8.64 9.48
C VAL A 54 6.46 7.53 8.89
N VAL A 55 6.85 7.03 7.73
CA VAL A 55 6.17 5.96 6.99
C VAL A 55 7.15 4.79 6.87
N CYS A 56 6.80 3.65 7.46
CA CYS A 56 7.63 2.44 7.38
C CYS A 56 6.85 1.28 6.78
N HIS A 57 7.59 0.43 6.08
CA HIS A 57 7.13 -0.90 5.67
C HIS A 57 7.55 -1.90 6.76
N PRO A 58 6.62 -2.27 7.67
CA PRO A 58 6.99 -3.06 8.86
C PRO A 58 7.19 -4.53 8.49
N GLN A 59 8.44 -4.97 8.49
CA GLN A 59 8.80 -6.35 8.25
C GLN A 59 10.13 -6.67 8.92
N ASP A 60 10.30 -7.91 9.40
CA ASP A 60 11.61 -8.39 9.83
C ASP A 60 12.44 -8.80 8.62
N PRO A 61 13.57 -8.13 8.33
CA PRO A 61 14.35 -8.38 7.12
C PRO A 61 15.11 -9.70 7.18
N GLY A 62 15.41 -10.21 8.36
CA GLY A 62 16.07 -11.51 8.52
C GLY A 62 15.18 -12.69 8.12
N LEU A 63 13.85 -12.52 8.31
CA LEU A 63 12.86 -13.54 7.96
C LEU A 63 12.33 -13.40 6.53
N SER A 64 12.43 -12.21 5.92
CA SER A 64 11.80 -11.91 4.64
C SER A 64 12.75 -11.92 3.45
N GLY A 65 14.05 -11.97 3.69
CA GLY A 65 15.05 -11.93 2.62
C GLY A 65 14.88 -13.09 1.63
N GLY A 66 14.85 -12.78 0.32
CA GLY A 66 14.76 -13.76 -0.77
C GLY A 66 13.40 -14.43 -0.95
N ALA A 67 12.38 -14.09 -0.15
CA ALA A 67 11.06 -14.70 -0.27
C ALA A 67 10.26 -14.14 -1.45
N SER A 68 9.60 -15.03 -2.18
CA SER A 68 8.72 -14.68 -3.30
C SER A 68 7.25 -15.07 -3.07
N ALA A 69 6.97 -15.81 -1.99
CA ALA A 69 5.63 -16.24 -1.60
C ALA A 69 5.41 -16.14 -0.09
N THR A 70 4.18 -16.29 0.35
CA THR A 70 3.83 -16.46 1.76
C THR A 70 3.99 -17.92 2.17
N SER A 71 4.57 -18.17 3.35
CA SER A 71 4.70 -19.53 3.90
C SER A 71 3.34 -20.17 4.10
N GLY A 72 3.11 -21.29 3.45
CA GLY A 72 1.84 -22.00 3.48
C GLY A 72 1.78 -23.12 2.45
N LYS A 73 0.59 -23.67 2.30
CA LYS A 73 0.34 -24.81 1.40
C LYS A 73 0.73 -24.48 -0.05
N PHE A 74 0.39 -23.28 -0.54
CA PHE A 74 0.69 -22.86 -1.91
C PHE A 74 2.21 -22.86 -2.18
N ALA A 75 2.98 -22.16 -1.35
CA ALA A 75 4.43 -22.07 -1.50
C ALA A 75 5.11 -23.45 -1.42
N SER A 76 4.66 -24.30 -0.46
CA SER A 76 5.20 -25.66 -0.30
C SER A 76 4.94 -26.55 -1.51
N LEU A 77 3.74 -26.49 -2.09
CA LEU A 77 3.37 -27.25 -3.29
C LEU A 77 4.12 -26.79 -4.54
N ARG A 78 4.50 -25.52 -4.59
CA ARG A 78 5.18 -24.90 -5.74
C ARG A 78 6.71 -24.81 -5.57
N GLY A 79 7.24 -25.18 -4.40
CA GLY A 79 8.68 -25.07 -4.12
C GLY A 79 9.20 -23.66 -4.10
N ILE A 80 8.35 -22.64 -3.80
CA ILE A 80 8.73 -21.23 -3.85
C ILE A 80 9.30 -20.79 -2.48
N PRO A 81 10.46 -20.09 -2.43
CA PRO A 81 10.98 -19.49 -1.21
C PRO A 81 9.93 -18.56 -0.58
N ALA A 82 9.67 -18.77 0.71
CA ALA A 82 8.52 -18.17 1.33
C ALA A 82 8.82 -17.49 2.67
N VAL A 83 8.10 -16.39 2.97
CA VAL A 83 8.17 -15.64 4.22
C VAL A 83 6.98 -15.98 5.12
N SER A 84 7.27 -16.18 6.40
CA SER A 84 6.23 -16.31 7.41
C SER A 84 5.49 -14.99 7.62
N PRO A 85 4.14 -15.00 7.76
CA PRO A 85 3.37 -13.82 8.19
C PRO A 85 3.86 -13.19 9.50
N MET A 86 4.61 -13.95 10.30
CA MET A 86 5.21 -13.45 11.54
C MET A 86 6.28 -12.39 11.30
N ALA A 87 6.93 -12.36 10.13
CA ALA A 87 7.91 -11.32 9.80
C ALA A 87 7.29 -9.91 9.82
N GLU A 88 6.08 -9.78 9.26
CA GLU A 88 5.33 -8.51 9.27
C GLU A 88 4.92 -8.12 10.69
N ARG A 89 4.37 -9.07 11.45
CA ARG A 89 4.00 -8.83 12.85
C ARG A 89 5.20 -8.39 13.70
N MET A 90 6.33 -9.07 13.60
CA MET A 90 7.55 -8.74 14.36
C MET A 90 8.06 -7.35 14.00
N GLY A 91 8.11 -7.01 12.72
CA GLY A 91 8.48 -5.67 12.27
C GLY A 91 7.54 -4.59 12.79
N LEU A 92 6.24 -4.83 12.72
CA LEU A 92 5.23 -3.90 13.22
C LEU A 92 5.31 -3.72 14.74
N GLU A 93 5.39 -4.78 15.53
CA GLU A 93 5.49 -4.70 16.98
C GLU A 93 6.74 -3.94 17.43
N ARG A 94 7.88 -4.15 16.74
CA ARG A 94 9.09 -3.35 16.95
C ARG A 94 8.83 -1.86 16.68
N ASP A 95 8.28 -1.53 15.54
CA ASP A 95 8.04 -0.14 15.14
C ASP A 95 7.05 0.54 16.11
N LEU A 96 5.99 -0.15 16.53
CA LEU A 96 5.02 0.36 17.49
C LEU A 96 5.64 0.62 18.86
N ALA A 97 6.57 -0.22 19.33
CA ALA A 97 7.34 0.04 20.54
C ALA A 97 8.19 1.32 20.41
N LEU A 98 8.80 1.56 19.25
CA LEU A 98 9.54 2.80 18.99
C LEU A 98 8.61 4.02 18.92
N VAL A 99 7.40 3.85 18.38
CA VAL A 99 6.37 4.90 18.37
C VAL A 99 5.94 5.25 19.79
N GLU A 100 5.70 4.25 20.65
CA GLU A 100 5.38 4.46 22.07
C GLU A 100 6.48 5.23 22.80
N MET A 101 7.76 4.88 22.56
CA MET A 101 8.90 5.58 23.15
C MET A 101 9.05 7.02 22.68
N THR A 102 8.76 7.33 21.41
CA THR A 102 9.07 8.62 20.80
C THR A 102 7.87 9.53 20.66
N GLY A 103 6.66 8.98 20.61
CA GLY A 103 5.42 9.70 20.31
C GLY A 103 5.36 10.26 18.88
N VAL A 104 6.13 9.72 17.94
CA VAL A 104 6.17 10.18 16.56
C VAL A 104 4.84 9.87 15.84
N ARG A 105 4.47 10.72 14.86
CA ARG A 105 3.41 10.41 13.89
C ARG A 105 3.89 9.28 12.98
N TYR A 106 3.17 8.16 12.97
CA TYR A 106 3.63 6.95 12.27
C TYR A 106 2.55 6.36 11.36
N HIS A 107 2.94 5.99 10.15
CA HIS A 107 2.11 5.22 9.23
C HIS A 107 2.77 3.89 8.91
N ALA A 108 2.11 2.79 9.28
CA ALA A 108 2.50 1.44 8.89
C ALA A 108 2.01 1.17 7.47
N ASP A 109 2.90 1.27 6.50
CA ASP A 109 2.56 1.00 5.10
C ASP A 109 2.57 -0.51 4.83
N GLN A 110 1.65 -0.99 3.99
CA GLN A 110 1.57 -2.37 3.53
C GLN A 110 1.39 -3.42 4.64
N ILE A 111 0.40 -3.24 5.52
CA ILE A 111 -0.08 -4.31 6.39
C ILE A 111 -0.90 -5.28 5.54
N THR A 112 -0.55 -6.55 5.59
CA THR A 112 -1.09 -7.56 4.66
C THR A 112 -1.50 -8.87 5.34
N THR A 113 -1.23 -9.03 6.65
CA THR A 113 -1.49 -10.28 7.37
C THR A 113 -2.43 -10.08 8.56
N ALA A 114 -3.34 -11.02 8.78
CA ALA A 114 -4.24 -11.04 9.95
C ALA A 114 -3.46 -11.01 11.28
N ARG A 115 -2.24 -11.57 11.30
CA ARG A 115 -1.41 -11.63 12.50
C ARG A 115 -0.88 -10.29 12.97
N ALA A 116 -0.82 -9.28 12.10
CA ALA A 116 -0.39 -7.92 12.43
C ALA A 116 -1.51 -7.07 13.07
N LEU A 117 -2.78 -7.36 12.74
CA LEU A 117 -3.93 -6.53 13.15
C LEU A 117 -4.07 -6.34 14.68
N PRO A 118 -3.88 -7.37 15.53
CA PRO A 118 -4.00 -7.18 16.99
C PRO A 118 -2.99 -6.17 17.56
N ALA A 119 -1.77 -6.12 17.01
CA ALA A 119 -0.76 -5.16 17.43
C ALA A 119 -1.18 -3.73 17.07
N LEU A 120 -1.68 -3.53 15.85
CA LEU A 120 -2.19 -2.26 15.38
C LEU A 120 -3.39 -1.77 16.20
N ALA A 121 -4.35 -2.66 16.46
CA ALA A 121 -5.54 -2.32 17.28
C ALA A 121 -5.13 -1.89 18.70
N ARG A 122 -4.18 -2.58 19.34
CA ARG A 122 -3.66 -2.19 20.67
C ARG A 122 -3.01 -0.80 20.64
N ALA A 123 -2.19 -0.51 19.63
CA ALA A 123 -1.53 0.78 19.48
C ALA A 123 -2.53 1.93 19.32
N LYS A 124 -3.56 1.74 18.48
CA LYS A 124 -4.66 2.71 18.31
C LYS A 124 -5.47 2.89 19.59
N ALA A 125 -5.81 1.81 20.30
CA ALA A 125 -6.53 1.85 21.57
C ALA A 125 -5.73 2.55 22.67
N ALA A 126 -4.40 2.46 22.64
CA ALA A 126 -3.50 3.19 23.54
C ALA A 126 -3.36 4.69 23.17
N GLY A 127 -4.02 5.17 22.10
CA GLY A 127 -3.99 6.57 21.70
C GLY A 127 -2.70 7.00 21.00
N LEU A 128 -1.89 6.06 20.50
CA LEU A 128 -0.71 6.40 19.70
C LEU A 128 -1.13 7.01 18.35
N ASP A 129 -0.38 7.99 17.88
CA ASP A 129 -0.63 8.62 16.56
C ASP A 129 -0.20 7.70 15.41
N VAL A 130 -0.94 6.60 15.25
CA VAL A 130 -0.67 5.52 14.30
C VAL A 130 -1.81 5.39 13.30
N THR A 131 -1.47 5.29 12.04
CA THR A 131 -2.36 4.82 10.96
C THR A 131 -1.71 3.67 10.21
N ALA A 132 -2.50 2.91 9.48
CA ALA A 132 -2.00 1.80 8.66
C ALA A 132 -2.64 1.79 7.27
N GLY A 133 -1.88 1.28 6.30
CA GLY A 133 -2.32 1.10 4.94
C GLY A 133 -2.18 -0.36 4.47
N THR A 134 -2.96 -0.69 3.44
CA THR A 134 -2.80 -1.92 2.67
C THR A 134 -2.95 -1.64 1.19
N SER A 135 -2.48 -2.54 0.32
CA SER A 135 -2.61 -2.34 -1.11
C SER A 135 -3.90 -2.94 -1.67
N ILE A 136 -4.37 -2.36 -2.77
CA ILE A 136 -5.51 -2.91 -3.51
C ILE A 136 -5.28 -4.35 -3.95
N HIS A 137 -4.03 -4.72 -4.26
CA HIS A 137 -3.69 -6.10 -4.63
C HIS A 137 -3.95 -7.08 -3.49
N HIS A 138 -3.59 -6.73 -2.25
CA HIS A 138 -3.80 -7.59 -1.08
C HIS A 138 -5.26 -7.65 -0.60
N LEU A 139 -6.11 -6.76 -1.08
CA LEU A 139 -7.56 -6.80 -0.84
C LEU A 139 -8.32 -7.61 -1.88
N THR A 140 -7.78 -7.73 -3.10
CA THR A 140 -8.49 -8.29 -4.25
C THR A 140 -7.89 -9.55 -4.84
N LEU A 141 -6.66 -9.90 -4.44
CA LEU A 141 -5.90 -11.07 -4.90
C LEU A 141 -5.34 -11.85 -3.71
N ASN A 142 -5.15 -13.15 -3.90
CA ASN A 142 -4.51 -14.04 -2.93
C ASN A 142 -3.39 -14.87 -3.58
N GLU A 143 -2.71 -15.70 -2.80
CA GLU A 143 -1.57 -16.51 -3.26
C GLU A 143 -1.91 -17.48 -4.41
N PHE A 144 -3.16 -17.95 -4.50
CA PHE A 144 -3.58 -18.87 -5.56
C PHE A 144 -3.71 -18.18 -6.91
N ASP A 145 -3.92 -16.85 -6.95
CA ASP A 145 -3.97 -16.09 -8.19
C ASP A 145 -2.63 -16.09 -8.94
N VAL A 146 -1.53 -16.36 -8.26
CA VAL A 146 -0.21 -16.56 -8.91
C VAL A 146 -0.27 -17.69 -9.94
N GLY A 147 -1.06 -18.74 -9.68
CA GLY A 147 -1.25 -19.87 -10.61
C GLY A 147 0.09 -20.55 -10.96
N ASP A 148 0.37 -20.70 -12.24
CA ASP A 148 1.60 -21.33 -12.72
C ASP A 148 2.73 -20.29 -12.89
N TYR A 149 3.19 -19.76 -11.75
CA TYR A 149 4.32 -18.81 -11.66
C TYR A 149 4.18 -17.54 -12.49
N ARG A 150 2.93 -17.00 -12.58
CA ARG A 150 2.68 -15.76 -13.32
C ARG A 150 3.34 -14.56 -12.64
N THR A 151 4.40 -14.03 -13.25
CA THR A 151 5.25 -12.99 -12.65
C THR A 151 4.56 -11.66 -12.42
N PHE A 152 3.46 -11.36 -13.13
CA PHE A 152 2.66 -10.15 -12.91
C PHE A 152 1.95 -10.15 -11.53
N PHE A 153 1.82 -11.32 -10.90
CA PHE A 153 1.31 -11.48 -9.53
C PHE A 153 2.41 -11.46 -8.47
N LYS A 154 3.69 -11.37 -8.88
CA LYS A 154 4.79 -11.21 -7.93
C LYS A 154 4.84 -9.78 -7.43
N VAL A 155 4.45 -9.56 -6.17
CA VAL A 155 4.47 -8.29 -5.44
C VAL A 155 5.25 -8.43 -4.14
N THR A 156 5.62 -7.31 -3.51
CA THR A 156 6.29 -7.27 -2.20
C THR A 156 5.54 -6.30 -1.30
N PRO A 157 4.99 -6.78 -0.17
CA PRO A 157 4.95 -8.17 0.33
C PRO A 157 4.29 -9.13 -0.65
N PRO A 158 4.59 -10.44 -0.59
CA PRO A 158 3.94 -11.42 -1.46
C PRO A 158 2.44 -11.51 -1.14
N LEU A 159 1.63 -11.89 -2.14
CA LEU A 159 0.21 -12.16 -1.95
C LEU A 159 0.02 -13.19 -0.82
N ARG A 160 -0.99 -12.97 -0.02
CA ARG A 160 -1.26 -13.73 1.19
C ARG A 160 -2.33 -14.79 0.98
N SER A 161 -2.58 -15.58 2.01
CA SER A 161 -3.70 -16.53 2.02
C SER A 161 -5.04 -15.81 1.85
N GLU A 162 -6.07 -16.54 1.40
CA GLU A 162 -7.44 -16.02 1.35
C GLU A 162 -7.93 -15.56 2.73
N GLN A 163 -7.52 -16.26 3.80
CA GLN A 163 -7.86 -15.87 5.17
C GLN A 163 -7.26 -14.50 5.53
N ASP A 164 -6.00 -14.25 5.17
CA ASP A 164 -5.37 -12.94 5.39
C ASP A 164 -6.06 -11.87 4.55
N ARG A 165 -6.35 -12.16 3.27
CA ARG A 165 -7.07 -11.22 2.39
C ARG A 165 -8.41 -10.78 2.99
N LEU A 166 -9.24 -11.73 3.42
CA LEU A 166 -10.52 -11.43 4.04
C LEU A 166 -10.37 -10.66 5.36
N ALA A 167 -9.35 -10.98 6.16
CA ALA A 167 -9.05 -10.23 7.38
C ALA A 167 -8.65 -8.77 7.08
N MET A 168 -7.89 -8.53 6.00
CA MET A 168 -7.56 -7.16 5.57
C MET A 168 -8.80 -6.40 5.11
N VAL A 169 -9.69 -7.05 4.36
CA VAL A 169 -10.97 -6.44 3.93
C VAL A 169 -11.82 -6.05 5.14
N ALA A 170 -11.96 -6.95 6.11
CA ALA A 170 -12.66 -6.66 7.37
C ALA A 170 -12.01 -5.51 8.15
N ALA A 171 -10.67 -5.46 8.20
CA ALA A 171 -9.93 -4.41 8.89
C ALA A 171 -10.05 -3.03 8.22
N VAL A 172 -10.26 -2.98 6.91
CA VAL A 172 -10.63 -1.72 6.23
C VAL A 172 -12.07 -1.33 6.58
N ALA A 173 -12.99 -2.28 6.63
CA ALA A 173 -14.39 -2.03 6.94
C ALA A 173 -14.60 -1.47 8.37
N ASP A 174 -13.86 -2.00 9.35
CA ASP A 174 -13.94 -1.57 10.76
C ASP A 174 -13.02 -0.38 11.11
N GLY A 175 -12.17 0.07 10.16
CA GLY A 175 -11.26 1.20 10.35
C GLY A 175 -9.95 0.85 11.09
N THR A 176 -9.65 -0.42 11.33
CA THR A 176 -8.33 -0.85 11.82
C THR A 176 -7.25 -0.52 10.80
N ILE A 177 -7.52 -0.71 9.51
CA ILE A 177 -6.72 -0.21 8.38
C ILE A 177 -7.37 1.07 7.86
N ASP A 178 -6.58 2.14 7.78
CA ASP A 178 -7.05 3.49 7.45
C ASP A 178 -7.01 3.79 5.95
N VAL A 179 -6.04 3.24 5.24
CA VAL A 179 -5.68 3.64 3.88
C VAL A 179 -5.63 2.43 2.94
N ILE A 180 -6.25 2.58 1.77
CA ILE A 180 -6.02 1.69 0.63
C ILE A 180 -5.12 2.42 -0.36
N SER A 181 -3.96 1.83 -0.69
CA SER A 181 -3.03 2.36 -1.66
C SER A 181 -3.08 1.59 -2.98
N SER A 182 -2.81 2.26 -4.09
CA SER A 182 -2.66 1.60 -5.40
C SER A 182 -1.46 0.67 -5.43
N PHE A 183 -0.42 1.04 -4.70
CA PHE A 183 0.86 0.35 -4.69
C PHE A 183 1.44 0.15 -6.10
N HIS A 184 1.27 1.17 -6.92
CA HIS A 184 1.71 1.19 -8.31
C HIS A 184 3.22 1.05 -8.40
N THR A 185 3.67 -0.10 -8.88
CA THR A 185 5.09 -0.43 -9.02
C THR A 185 5.34 -0.94 -10.44
N PRO A 186 5.58 -0.02 -11.40
CA PRO A 186 5.90 -0.40 -12.76
C PRO A 186 7.26 -1.11 -12.83
N ALA A 187 7.32 -2.15 -13.63
CA ALA A 187 8.53 -2.88 -13.95
C ALA A 187 8.66 -3.01 -15.46
N ASP A 188 9.89 -3.10 -15.96
CA ASP A 188 10.13 -3.35 -17.37
C ASP A 188 9.75 -4.80 -17.73
N GLU A 189 9.51 -5.04 -19.01
CA GLU A 189 9.04 -6.33 -19.49
C GLU A 189 10.09 -7.42 -19.32
N GLU A 190 11.36 -7.10 -19.52
CA GLU A 190 12.46 -8.07 -19.40
C GLU A 190 12.59 -8.58 -17.97
N SER A 191 12.50 -7.68 -16.97
CA SER A 191 12.55 -8.08 -15.57
C SER A 191 11.35 -8.94 -15.14
N LYS A 192 10.25 -8.91 -15.90
CA LYS A 192 9.06 -9.74 -15.68
C LYS A 192 9.04 -11.06 -16.46
N ARG A 193 9.94 -11.24 -17.44
CA ARG A 193 10.10 -12.50 -18.20
C ARG A 193 10.99 -13.52 -17.52
N LEU A 194 11.71 -13.12 -16.48
CA LEU A 194 12.55 -14.01 -15.69
C LEU A 194 11.71 -15.07 -14.95
N PRO A 195 12.34 -16.20 -14.53
CA PRO A 195 11.69 -17.13 -13.62
C PRO A 195 11.08 -16.43 -12.40
N PHE A 196 10.00 -16.97 -11.82
CA PHE A 196 9.22 -16.28 -10.78
C PHE A 196 10.07 -15.76 -9.62
N GLU A 197 11.07 -16.53 -9.18
CA GLU A 197 11.94 -16.14 -8.06
C GLU A 197 12.88 -14.98 -8.42
N GLU A 198 13.31 -14.90 -9.68
CA GLU A 198 14.23 -13.87 -10.18
C GLU A 198 13.50 -12.62 -10.71
N ALA A 199 12.23 -12.77 -11.10
CA ALA A 199 11.45 -11.68 -11.65
C ALA A 199 11.31 -10.52 -10.65
N ALA A 200 11.37 -9.29 -11.14
CA ALA A 200 11.17 -8.11 -10.31
C ALA A 200 9.77 -8.11 -9.67
N PRO A 201 9.64 -7.83 -8.36
CA PRO A 201 8.35 -7.66 -7.73
C PRO A 201 7.70 -6.34 -8.18
N GLY A 202 6.36 -6.27 -8.13
CA GLY A 202 5.59 -5.08 -8.42
C GLY A 202 4.55 -5.29 -9.50
N ALA A 203 3.52 -4.45 -9.46
CA ALA A 203 2.44 -4.42 -10.40
C ALA A 203 2.00 -2.97 -10.69
N VAL A 204 1.61 -2.68 -11.94
CA VAL A 204 0.95 -1.41 -12.24
C VAL A 204 -0.48 -1.44 -11.71
N ALA A 205 -0.94 -0.32 -11.14
CA ALA A 205 -2.25 -0.27 -10.51
C ALA A 205 -2.98 1.07 -10.62
N LEU A 206 -2.40 2.13 -11.16
CA LEU A 206 -3.08 3.44 -11.18
C LEU A 206 -4.40 3.37 -11.95
N GLU A 207 -4.40 2.75 -13.13
CA GLU A 207 -5.60 2.65 -13.98
C GLU A 207 -6.53 1.50 -13.55
N THR A 208 -6.03 0.54 -12.77
CA THR A 208 -6.81 -0.57 -12.23
C THR A 208 -7.25 -0.36 -10.79
N PHE A 209 -6.85 0.76 -10.15
CA PHE A 209 -7.10 1.01 -8.73
C PHE A 209 -8.60 1.08 -8.40
N LEU A 210 -9.32 1.95 -9.08
CA LEU A 210 -10.77 2.09 -8.89
C LEU A 210 -11.53 0.82 -9.32
N PRO A 211 -11.32 0.26 -10.51
CA PRO A 211 -11.99 -0.99 -10.89
C PRO A 211 -11.72 -2.17 -9.97
N ALA A 212 -10.49 -2.29 -9.43
CA ALA A 212 -10.20 -3.30 -8.44
C ALA A 212 -10.94 -3.05 -7.11
N ALA A 213 -11.07 -1.76 -6.68
CA ALA A 213 -11.85 -1.41 -5.51
C ALA A 213 -13.35 -1.70 -5.69
N MET A 214 -13.89 -1.55 -6.92
CA MET A 214 -15.28 -1.90 -7.19
C MET A 214 -15.58 -3.39 -6.97
N ARG A 215 -14.61 -4.29 -7.12
CA ARG A 215 -14.80 -5.70 -6.73
C ARG A 215 -15.20 -5.86 -5.26
N LEU A 216 -14.67 -5.02 -4.37
CA LEU A 216 -15.02 -5.05 -2.94
C LEU A 216 -16.43 -4.51 -2.70
N TYR A 217 -16.84 -3.51 -3.48
CA TYR A 217 -18.20 -2.95 -3.44
C TYR A 217 -19.23 -3.96 -3.96
N HIS A 218 -19.03 -4.53 -5.15
CA HIS A 218 -19.96 -5.50 -5.74
C HIS A 218 -20.04 -6.82 -4.96
N ALA A 219 -18.95 -7.21 -4.27
CA ALA A 219 -18.98 -8.33 -3.34
C ALA A 219 -19.68 -8.03 -2.00
N GLY A 220 -20.13 -6.79 -1.79
CA GLY A 220 -20.81 -6.37 -0.55
C GLY A 220 -19.88 -6.26 0.67
N HIS A 221 -18.56 -6.22 0.45
CA HIS A 221 -17.60 -6.10 1.53
C HIS A 221 -17.47 -4.67 2.07
N LEU A 222 -17.55 -3.68 1.19
CA LEU A 222 -17.40 -2.25 1.51
C LEU A 222 -18.43 -1.43 0.72
N ASP A 223 -18.99 -0.41 1.34
CA ASP A 223 -19.79 0.59 0.64
C ASP A 223 -18.89 1.66 -0.02
N LEU A 224 -19.45 2.40 -0.98
CA LEU A 224 -18.72 3.44 -1.69
C LEU A 224 -18.14 4.53 -0.76
N PRO A 225 -18.89 5.06 0.23
CA PRO A 225 -18.33 6.03 1.17
C PRO A 225 -17.12 5.51 1.95
N SER A 226 -17.13 4.26 2.40
CA SER A 226 -16.01 3.62 3.10
C SER A 226 -14.81 3.42 2.19
N LEU A 227 -15.02 2.99 0.95
CA LEU A 227 -13.97 2.88 -0.06
C LEU A 227 -13.31 4.23 -0.32
N PHE A 228 -14.08 5.27 -0.65
CA PHE A 228 -13.52 6.60 -0.93
C PHE A 228 -12.92 7.26 0.30
N ARG A 229 -13.42 6.97 1.51
CA ARG A 229 -12.77 7.40 2.74
C ARG A 229 -11.37 6.82 2.85
N ALA A 230 -11.19 5.52 2.63
CA ALA A 230 -9.90 4.84 2.71
C ALA A 230 -8.96 5.18 1.54
N MET A 231 -9.49 5.44 0.34
CA MET A 231 -8.71 5.73 -0.86
C MET A 231 -8.34 7.21 -1.01
N ALA A 232 -9.11 8.15 -0.45
CA ALA A 232 -8.94 9.58 -0.67
C ALA A 232 -8.91 10.41 0.62
N LEU A 233 -9.95 10.37 1.45
CA LEU A 233 -10.07 11.25 2.61
C LEU A 233 -9.03 10.96 3.69
N ASN A 234 -8.87 9.70 4.08
CA ASN A 234 -7.94 9.32 5.14
C ASN A 234 -6.47 9.58 4.76
N PRO A 235 -5.99 9.21 3.55
CA PRO A 235 -4.64 9.57 3.14
C PRO A 235 -4.44 11.08 3.06
N ALA A 236 -5.40 11.86 2.56
CA ALA A 236 -5.32 13.31 2.55
C ALA A 236 -5.21 13.89 3.97
N ASN A 237 -6.04 13.44 4.91
CA ASN A 237 -5.97 13.85 6.31
C ASN A 237 -4.62 13.49 6.94
N ARG A 238 -4.10 12.28 6.68
CA ARG A 238 -2.82 11.82 7.22
C ARG A 238 -1.65 12.65 6.76
N LEU A 239 -1.68 13.07 5.49
CA LEU A 239 -0.66 13.89 4.85
C LEU A 239 -0.88 15.40 5.05
N GLY A 240 -2.00 15.83 5.65
CA GLY A 240 -2.33 17.24 5.84
C GLY A 240 -2.73 17.97 4.55
N LEU A 241 -3.30 17.23 3.58
CA LEU A 241 -3.71 17.78 2.28
C LEU A 241 -5.17 18.25 2.31
N PRO A 242 -5.54 19.29 1.57
CA PRO A 242 -6.92 19.82 1.52
C PRO A 242 -7.85 18.98 0.63
N GLN A 243 -7.30 18.06 -0.20
CA GLN A 243 -8.02 17.21 -1.13
C GLN A 243 -8.79 16.07 -0.45
N GLY A 244 -9.42 15.22 -1.24
CA GLY A 244 -10.10 13.99 -0.79
C GLY A 244 -11.46 14.22 -0.15
N ARG A 245 -12.11 15.37 -0.37
CA ARG A 245 -13.43 15.71 0.22
C ARG A 245 -14.28 16.57 -0.69
N LEU A 246 -15.58 16.33 -0.67
CA LEU A 246 -16.58 17.19 -1.29
C LEU A 246 -17.08 18.20 -0.25
N LYS A 247 -16.55 19.42 -0.27
CA LYS A 247 -16.91 20.51 0.64
C LYS A 247 -16.91 21.82 -0.12
N LEU A 248 -17.83 22.75 0.21
CA LEU A 248 -17.82 24.10 -0.33
C LEU A 248 -16.45 24.74 -0.11
N GLN A 249 -15.92 25.37 -1.16
CA GLN A 249 -14.60 26.01 -1.21
C GLN A 249 -13.39 25.07 -1.11
N ALA A 250 -13.61 23.74 -1.12
CA ALA A 250 -12.52 22.79 -1.32
C ALA A 250 -12.03 22.80 -2.78
N PRO A 251 -10.78 22.38 -3.04
CA PRO A 251 -10.33 22.16 -4.42
C PRO A 251 -11.30 21.24 -5.17
N ALA A 252 -11.66 21.61 -6.39
CA ALA A 252 -12.55 20.81 -7.24
C ALA A 252 -11.76 19.71 -7.95
N ASP A 253 -11.21 18.76 -7.15
CA ASP A 253 -10.56 17.55 -7.60
C ASP A 253 -11.60 16.44 -7.55
N LEU A 254 -12.16 16.10 -8.70
CA LEU A 254 -13.37 15.26 -8.82
C LEU A 254 -13.17 14.18 -9.86
N ILE A 255 -13.83 13.05 -9.65
CA ILE A 255 -14.06 12.04 -10.68
C ILE A 255 -15.55 11.83 -10.89
N LEU A 256 -15.96 11.63 -12.12
CA LEU A 256 -17.24 11.04 -12.50
C LEU A 256 -16.96 9.62 -12.98
N PHE A 257 -17.64 8.64 -12.41
CA PHE A 257 -17.46 7.25 -12.78
C PHE A 257 -18.79 6.50 -12.76
N ASP A 258 -18.89 5.46 -13.56
CA ASP A 258 -19.98 4.51 -13.54
C ASP A 258 -19.50 3.25 -12.80
N PRO A 259 -20.06 2.93 -11.61
CA PRO A 259 -19.60 1.78 -10.81
C PRO A 259 -19.89 0.44 -11.47
N ASP A 260 -20.93 0.37 -12.34
CA ASP A 260 -21.46 -0.88 -12.91
C ASP A 260 -21.01 -1.11 -14.35
N ALA A 261 -20.36 -0.11 -15.00
CA ALA A 261 -19.92 -0.24 -16.38
C ALA A 261 -18.86 -1.33 -16.54
N PRO A 262 -19.17 -2.44 -17.25
CA PRO A 262 -18.25 -3.54 -17.42
C PRO A 262 -17.23 -3.25 -18.54
N PHE A 263 -16.03 -3.79 -18.38
CA PHE A 263 -15.01 -3.80 -19.43
C PHE A 263 -14.05 -4.98 -19.25
N LEU A 264 -13.36 -5.32 -20.34
CA LEU A 264 -12.24 -6.26 -20.32
C LEU A 264 -10.93 -5.47 -20.15
N MET A 265 -10.15 -5.77 -19.11
CA MET A 265 -8.85 -5.15 -18.93
C MET A 265 -7.88 -5.71 -19.98
N ASP A 266 -7.39 -4.83 -20.84
CA ASP A 266 -6.31 -5.11 -21.77
C ASP A 266 -5.08 -4.29 -21.35
N ARG A 267 -4.01 -4.97 -20.98
CA ARG A 267 -2.77 -4.32 -20.56
C ARG A 267 -2.19 -3.37 -21.63
N PHE A 268 -2.44 -3.64 -22.91
CA PHE A 268 -1.91 -2.82 -24.00
C PHE A 268 -2.65 -1.48 -24.16
N THR A 269 -3.87 -1.36 -23.64
CA THR A 269 -4.62 -0.10 -23.62
C THR A 269 -4.23 0.82 -22.47
N LEU A 270 -3.46 0.32 -21.47
CA LEU A 270 -2.99 1.13 -20.34
C LEU A 270 -2.10 2.28 -20.84
N ARG A 271 -2.26 3.46 -20.27
CA ARG A 271 -1.38 4.64 -20.49
C ARG A 271 0.01 4.43 -19.90
N SER A 272 0.12 3.63 -18.85
CA SER A 272 1.41 3.24 -18.28
C SER A 272 2.32 2.65 -19.35
N LYS A 273 3.59 3.06 -19.40
CA LYS A 273 4.60 2.45 -20.26
C LYS A 273 4.82 0.98 -19.90
N SER A 274 4.86 0.67 -18.62
CA SER A 274 4.91 -0.72 -18.12
C SER A 274 3.54 -1.36 -18.18
N LYS A 275 3.52 -2.66 -18.53
CA LYS A 275 2.29 -3.44 -18.78
C LYS A 275 2.08 -4.59 -17.76
N ASN A 276 2.79 -4.56 -16.63
CA ASN A 276 2.80 -5.62 -15.61
C ASN A 276 1.58 -5.56 -14.67
N THR A 277 0.37 -5.57 -15.22
CA THR A 277 -0.85 -5.65 -14.41
C THR A 277 -1.28 -7.10 -14.17
N PRO A 278 -1.64 -7.49 -12.93
CA PRO A 278 -2.21 -8.81 -12.65
C PRO A 278 -3.64 -8.98 -13.18
N PHE A 279 -4.29 -7.89 -13.58
CA PHE A 279 -5.67 -7.90 -14.06
C PHE A 279 -5.81 -8.03 -15.58
N ASP A 280 -4.72 -8.28 -16.32
CA ASP A 280 -4.76 -8.50 -17.77
C ASP A 280 -5.72 -9.63 -18.15
N GLY A 281 -6.63 -9.37 -19.08
CA GLY A 281 -7.69 -10.30 -19.48
C GLY A 281 -8.84 -10.46 -18.47
N ALA A 282 -8.82 -9.73 -17.35
CA ALA A 282 -9.87 -9.81 -16.36
C ALA A 282 -11.09 -8.96 -16.73
N ARG A 283 -12.29 -9.48 -16.46
CA ARG A 283 -13.50 -8.67 -16.46
C ARG A 283 -13.50 -7.79 -15.23
N MET A 284 -13.71 -6.51 -15.42
CA MET A 284 -13.75 -5.49 -14.37
C MET A 284 -14.96 -4.60 -14.55
N GLU A 285 -15.34 -3.90 -13.49
CA GLU A 285 -16.41 -2.91 -13.45
C GLU A 285 -15.87 -1.63 -12.83
N GLY A 286 -16.57 -0.50 -13.07
CA GLY A 286 -16.14 0.79 -12.54
C GLY A 286 -15.29 1.60 -13.52
N LYS A 287 -15.96 2.20 -14.51
CA LYS A 287 -15.32 3.02 -15.56
C LYS A 287 -15.30 4.48 -15.14
N VAL A 288 -14.13 5.13 -15.14
CA VAL A 288 -14.02 6.58 -14.98
C VAL A 288 -14.46 7.25 -16.28
N LEU A 289 -15.43 8.15 -16.18
CA LEU A 289 -16.00 8.89 -17.32
C LEU A 289 -15.34 10.26 -17.47
N ALA A 290 -15.01 10.93 -16.36
CA ALA A 290 -14.31 12.22 -16.40
C ALA A 290 -13.53 12.47 -15.12
N THR A 291 -12.49 13.30 -15.22
CA THR A 291 -11.67 13.73 -14.07
C THR A 291 -11.43 15.24 -14.15
N TRP A 292 -11.56 15.91 -13.03
CA TRP A 292 -11.22 17.34 -12.86
C TRP A 292 -10.16 17.52 -11.80
N VAL A 293 -9.23 18.42 -12.05
CA VAL A 293 -8.20 18.85 -11.10
C VAL A 293 -8.26 20.38 -11.01
N GLY A 294 -8.45 20.89 -9.80
CA GLY A 294 -8.60 22.32 -9.58
C GLY A 294 -9.76 22.95 -10.39
N GLY A 295 -10.82 22.19 -10.68
CA GLY A 295 -11.95 22.60 -11.50
C GLY A 295 -11.74 22.50 -13.02
N THR A 296 -10.53 22.17 -13.47
CA THR A 296 -10.24 21.96 -14.90
C THR A 296 -10.41 20.50 -15.25
N GLN A 297 -11.20 20.18 -16.29
CA GLN A 297 -11.34 18.84 -16.78
C GLN A 297 -10.06 18.38 -17.48
N VAL A 298 -9.42 17.34 -16.93
CA VAL A 298 -8.15 16.78 -17.44
C VAL A 298 -8.30 15.45 -18.15
N PHE A 299 -9.47 14.82 -18.00
CA PHE A 299 -9.80 13.56 -18.66
C PHE A 299 -11.29 13.50 -18.98
N ALA A 300 -11.64 13.00 -20.15
CA ALA A 300 -12.96 12.51 -20.53
C ALA A 300 -12.79 11.16 -21.24
N ALA A 301 -13.61 10.18 -20.89
CA ALA A 301 -13.68 8.92 -21.61
C ALA A 301 -14.25 9.15 -23.01
N GLU A 302 -13.69 8.47 -24.00
CA GLU A 302 -14.29 8.39 -25.33
C GLU A 302 -15.62 7.62 -25.21
N GLN A 303 -16.65 8.12 -25.89
CA GLN A 303 -18.00 7.52 -25.92
C GLN A 303 -18.03 6.24 -26.75
#